data_70116d6ee43abb0aeee0ad98f19f6614
#
_entry.id   70116d6ee43abb0aeee0ad98f19f6614
#
_cell.length_a   1.000
_cell.length_b   1.000
_cell.length_c   1.000
_cell.angle_alpha   90.00
_cell.angle_beta   90.00
_cell.angle_gamma   90.00
#
_symmetry.space_group_name_H-M   'P 1'
#
loop_
_entity.id
_entity.type
_entity.pdbx_description
1 polymer ?
#
loop_
_entity_poly.entity_id
_entity_poly.type
_entity_poly.pdbx_seq_one_letter_code
_entity_poly.pdbx_strand_id
1 'polypeptide(L)'
;KTYIHKLQNACAYFIIRMGNRVNTMAVCTKSQLTKPLQSWLKELPSTGVLDLDVHWPDGPTYRCVAFAALDHKKRHVLVCTNLERQQFPAEVVGDLYRVRWQIELLFKEWKSMNNLNKFDTHHATIVETLIWGSLLAATLKRWLINAAQQKYDRVISLFTGAKSAHIWWLPFCLDIARGHGADLVTAINEALAFLAQRCQRQNLKRDQKNGVFKMLDNINKSVA
;
A
#
# COMPACT_ATOMS: atom_id res chain seq x y z
N LYS A 1 1.71 16.55 -18.30
CA LYS A 1 2.54 16.15 -19.46
C LYS A 1 4.03 16.19 -19.12
N THR A 2 4.59 17.29 -18.70
CA THR A 2 6.03 17.50 -18.43
C THR A 2 6.61 16.49 -17.40
N TYR A 3 5.83 16.09 -16.39
CA TYR A 3 6.31 15.18 -15.35
C TYR A 3 6.46 13.74 -15.87
N ILE A 4 5.50 13.24 -16.63
CA ILE A 4 5.55 11.89 -17.22
C ILE A 4 6.74 11.77 -18.18
N HIS A 5 6.98 12.80 -18.98
CA HIS A 5 8.14 12.85 -19.89
C HIS A 5 9.47 12.79 -19.15
N LYS A 6 9.58 13.49 -18.00
CA LYS A 6 10.77 13.42 -17.15
C LYS A 6 10.98 12.01 -16.58
N LEU A 7 9.93 11.32 -16.19
CA LEU A 7 10.02 9.94 -15.68
C LEU A 7 10.45 8.96 -16.78
N GLN A 8 9.94 9.11 -18.00
CA GLN A 8 10.35 8.30 -19.15
C GLN A 8 11.82 8.51 -19.49
N ASN A 9 12.26 9.77 -19.53
CA ASN A 9 13.67 10.10 -19.81
C ASN A 9 14.62 9.58 -18.71
N ALA A 10 14.13 9.45 -17.48
CA ALA A 10 14.85 8.85 -16.37
C ALA A 10 14.79 7.30 -16.35
N CYS A 11 14.20 6.67 -17.35
CA CYS A 11 13.95 5.21 -17.41
C CYS A 11 13.23 4.68 -16.16
N ALA A 12 12.41 5.50 -15.51
CA ALA A 12 11.70 5.13 -14.29
C ALA A 12 10.34 4.51 -14.62
N TYR A 13 10.00 3.43 -13.93
CA TYR A 13 8.64 2.88 -13.98
C TYR A 13 7.67 3.75 -13.18
N PHE A 14 6.45 3.88 -13.68
CA PHE A 14 5.44 4.69 -13.00
C PHE A 14 4.03 4.12 -13.15
N ILE A 15 3.18 4.37 -12.16
CA ILE A 15 1.71 4.26 -12.20
C ILE A 15 1.14 5.54 -11.63
N ILE A 16 0.52 6.36 -12.47
CA ILE A 16 0.04 7.69 -12.10
C ILE A 16 -1.47 7.76 -12.31
N ARG A 17 -2.21 8.13 -11.26
CA ARG A 17 -3.64 8.39 -11.39
C ARG A 17 -3.91 9.61 -12.25
N MET A 18 -4.82 9.44 -13.17
CA MET A 18 -5.28 10.49 -14.05
C MET A 18 -6.63 11.07 -13.59
N GLY A 19 -6.86 12.34 -13.91
CA GLY A 19 -8.17 12.95 -13.72
C GLY A 19 -9.19 12.42 -14.72
N ASN A 20 -10.43 12.22 -14.28
CA ASN A 20 -11.51 11.69 -15.12
C ASN A 20 -12.04 12.70 -16.16
N ARG A 21 -11.52 13.93 -16.19
CA ARG A 21 -11.94 15.00 -17.11
C ARG A 21 -11.09 15.13 -18.37
N VAL A 22 -10.26 14.13 -18.63
CA VAL A 22 -9.41 14.11 -19.84
C VAL A 22 -10.31 13.87 -21.06
N ASN A 23 -10.40 14.85 -21.92
CA ASN A 23 -11.13 14.73 -23.20
C ASN A 23 -10.14 14.35 -24.30
N THR A 24 -10.05 13.07 -24.62
CA THR A 24 -9.12 12.52 -25.61
C THR A 24 -9.66 11.22 -26.20
N MET A 25 -9.08 10.79 -27.30
CA MET A 25 -9.39 9.51 -27.94
C MET A 25 -8.58 8.39 -27.30
N ALA A 26 -9.18 7.23 -27.21
CA ALA A 26 -8.54 6.03 -26.71
C ALA A 26 -8.85 4.81 -27.56
N VAL A 27 -7.86 3.96 -27.76
CA VAL A 27 -7.99 2.68 -28.46
C VAL A 27 -8.00 1.57 -27.40
N CYS A 28 -9.03 0.74 -27.44
CA CYS A 28 -9.06 -0.45 -26.58
C CYS A 28 -8.18 -1.55 -27.18
N THR A 29 -7.23 -2.05 -26.42
CA THR A 29 -6.26 -3.04 -26.88
C THR A 29 -6.93 -4.35 -27.32
N LYS A 30 -8.03 -4.75 -26.67
CA LYS A 30 -8.73 -6.01 -26.98
C LYS A 30 -9.59 -5.92 -28.25
N SER A 31 -10.28 -4.80 -28.47
CA SER A 31 -11.23 -4.63 -29.58
C SER A 31 -10.65 -3.85 -30.76
N GLN A 32 -9.52 -3.19 -30.60
CA GLN A 32 -8.89 -2.28 -31.56
C GLN A 32 -9.81 -1.10 -31.98
N LEU A 33 -10.88 -0.87 -31.24
CA LEU A 33 -11.82 0.21 -31.50
C LEU A 33 -11.33 1.51 -30.89
N THR A 34 -11.47 2.60 -31.64
CA THR A 34 -11.15 3.95 -31.21
C THR A 34 -12.43 4.67 -30.82
N LYS A 35 -12.52 5.13 -29.58
CA LYS A 35 -13.66 5.92 -29.06
C LYS A 35 -13.14 7.03 -28.14
N PRO A 36 -13.96 8.07 -27.87
CA PRO A 36 -13.64 8.99 -26.78
C PRO A 36 -13.43 8.27 -25.46
N LEU A 37 -12.41 8.63 -24.70
CA LEU A 37 -12.06 8.00 -23.42
C LEU A 37 -13.28 7.97 -22.47
N GLN A 38 -14.08 9.03 -22.45
CA GLN A 38 -15.28 9.11 -21.60
C GLN A 38 -16.32 8.04 -21.97
N SER A 39 -16.44 7.64 -23.24
CA SER A 39 -17.34 6.56 -23.67
C SER A 39 -16.86 5.21 -23.11
N TRP A 40 -15.56 4.94 -23.19
CA TRP A 40 -14.97 3.73 -22.59
C TRP A 40 -15.20 3.65 -21.07
N LEU A 41 -15.05 4.77 -20.36
CA LEU A 41 -15.26 4.82 -18.92
C LEU A 41 -16.74 4.62 -18.53
N LYS A 42 -17.68 5.04 -19.36
CA LYS A 42 -19.13 4.80 -19.15
C LYS A 42 -19.51 3.35 -19.38
N GLU A 43 -18.88 2.70 -20.35
CA GLU A 43 -19.13 1.30 -20.71
C GLU A 43 -18.44 0.32 -19.74
N LEU A 44 -17.53 0.78 -18.85
CA LEU A 44 -16.78 -0.08 -17.95
C LEU A 44 -17.70 -0.75 -16.91
N PRO A 45 -17.76 -2.09 -16.86
CA PRO A 45 -18.52 -2.80 -15.84
C PRO A 45 -18.01 -2.52 -14.44
N SER A 46 -18.85 -2.69 -13.43
CA SER A 46 -18.51 -2.45 -12.02
C SER A 46 -17.37 -3.32 -11.48
N THR A 47 -17.06 -4.41 -12.15
CA THR A 47 -15.95 -5.33 -11.82
C THR A 47 -14.93 -5.45 -12.97
N GLY A 48 -15.08 -4.64 -14.02
CA GLY A 48 -14.26 -4.71 -15.22
C GLY A 48 -12.94 -3.94 -15.11
N VAL A 49 -12.01 -4.33 -15.97
CA VAL A 49 -10.76 -3.63 -16.23
C VAL A 49 -10.62 -3.41 -17.73
N LEU A 50 -10.23 -2.21 -18.13
CA LEU A 50 -9.94 -1.86 -19.52
C LEU A 50 -8.47 -1.46 -19.63
N ASP A 51 -7.80 -1.99 -20.64
CA ASP A 51 -6.45 -1.61 -21.06
C ASP A 51 -6.56 -0.79 -22.35
N LEU A 52 -6.15 0.46 -22.30
CA LEU A 52 -6.37 1.46 -23.33
C LEU A 52 -5.04 2.10 -23.74
N ASP A 53 -4.92 2.41 -25.04
CA ASP A 53 -3.92 3.33 -25.54
C ASP A 53 -4.57 4.71 -25.72
N VAL A 54 -4.15 5.67 -24.91
CA VAL A 54 -4.72 7.00 -24.89
C VAL A 54 -3.84 7.95 -25.69
N HIS A 55 -4.41 8.54 -26.73
CA HIS A 55 -3.74 9.49 -27.59
C HIS A 55 -3.97 10.92 -27.09
N TRP A 56 -2.90 11.61 -26.74
CA TRP A 56 -2.97 13.03 -26.40
C TRP A 56 -2.92 13.87 -27.70
N PRO A 57 -3.75 14.91 -27.83
CA PRO A 57 -3.81 15.71 -29.06
C PRO A 57 -2.45 16.26 -29.51
N ASP A 58 -1.58 16.63 -28.56
CA ASP A 58 -0.26 17.20 -28.84
C ASP A 58 0.83 16.42 -28.11
N GLY A 59 0.74 15.10 -28.06
CA GLY A 59 1.68 14.31 -27.30
C GLY A 59 1.72 12.84 -27.63
N PRO A 60 2.56 12.09 -26.94
CA PRO A 60 2.69 10.66 -27.16
C PRO A 60 1.44 9.90 -26.71
N THR A 61 1.32 8.69 -27.21
CA THR A 61 0.35 7.70 -26.74
C THR A 61 0.86 7.06 -25.46
N TYR A 62 -0.01 6.95 -24.45
CA TYR A 62 0.30 6.30 -23.19
C TYR A 62 -0.64 5.14 -22.93
N ARG A 63 -0.09 4.06 -22.38
CA ARG A 63 -0.90 2.99 -21.81
C ARG A 63 -1.66 3.50 -20.61
N CYS A 64 -2.98 3.35 -20.63
CA CYS A 64 -3.85 3.69 -19.51
C CYS A 64 -4.71 2.48 -19.13
N VAL A 65 -4.81 2.22 -17.85
CA VAL A 65 -5.66 1.16 -17.31
C VAL A 65 -6.79 1.79 -16.54
N ALA A 66 -8.02 1.44 -16.91
CA ALA A 66 -9.23 1.87 -16.20
C ALA A 66 -9.85 0.69 -15.45
N PHE A 67 -10.21 0.90 -14.19
CA PHE A 67 -10.86 -0.09 -13.35
C PHE A 67 -11.86 0.56 -12.40
N ALA A 68 -12.84 -0.22 -11.94
CA ALA A 68 -13.83 0.26 -10.99
C ALA A 68 -13.18 0.58 -9.63
N ALA A 69 -13.54 1.70 -9.04
CA ALA A 69 -13.15 2.03 -7.67
C ALA A 69 -13.84 1.07 -6.70
N LEU A 70 -13.15 0.74 -5.60
CA LEU A 70 -13.70 -0.11 -4.54
C LEU A 70 -14.77 0.59 -3.69
N ASP A 71 -14.99 1.88 -3.93
CA ASP A 71 -16.03 2.63 -3.26
C ASP A 71 -17.40 2.40 -3.94
N HIS A 72 -18.48 2.36 -3.16
CA HIS A 72 -19.84 2.13 -3.64
C HIS A 72 -20.39 3.25 -4.55
N LYS A 73 -19.58 4.24 -4.94
CA LYS A 73 -20.01 5.43 -5.71
C LYS A 73 -19.86 5.29 -7.22
N LYS A 74 -19.76 4.08 -7.77
CA LYS A 74 -19.62 3.82 -9.24
C LYS A 74 -18.58 4.71 -9.94
N ARG A 75 -17.49 5.01 -9.25
CA ARG A 75 -16.39 5.79 -9.82
C ARG A 75 -15.39 4.88 -10.48
N HIS A 76 -14.79 5.35 -11.56
CA HIS A 76 -13.70 4.68 -12.21
C HIS A 76 -12.37 5.31 -11.81
N VAL A 77 -11.35 4.49 -11.68
CA VAL A 77 -9.98 4.93 -11.53
C VAL A 77 -9.27 4.72 -12.85
N LEU A 78 -8.69 5.77 -13.37
CA LEU A 78 -7.85 5.74 -14.56
C LEU A 78 -6.41 5.97 -14.14
N VAL A 79 -5.53 5.07 -14.51
CA VAL A 79 -4.09 5.19 -14.26
C VAL A 79 -3.33 5.14 -15.57
N CYS A 80 -2.31 5.98 -15.71
CA CYS A 80 -1.35 5.96 -16.80
C CYS A 80 -0.08 5.26 -16.32
N THR A 81 0.52 4.43 -17.17
CA THR A 81 1.70 3.64 -16.83
C THR A 81 2.59 3.40 -18.06
N ASN A 82 3.87 3.13 -17.83
CA ASN A 82 4.81 2.63 -18.82
C ASN A 82 5.18 1.16 -18.61
N LEU A 83 4.48 0.45 -17.72
CA LEU A 83 4.69 -0.97 -17.50
C LEU A 83 4.27 -1.78 -18.74
N GLU A 84 5.06 -2.76 -19.14
CA GLU A 84 4.77 -3.62 -20.28
C GLU A 84 3.54 -4.50 -20.02
N ARG A 85 2.72 -4.70 -21.08
CA ARG A 85 1.47 -5.45 -20.96
C ARG A 85 1.68 -6.95 -20.73
N GLN A 86 2.73 -7.52 -21.31
CA GLN A 86 3.04 -8.94 -21.18
C GLN A 86 3.42 -9.28 -19.73
N GLN A 87 4.27 -8.46 -19.13
CA GLN A 87 4.75 -8.66 -17.77
C GLN A 87 3.74 -8.17 -16.72
N PHE A 88 2.99 -7.10 -17.02
CA PHE A 88 2.02 -6.50 -16.12
C PHE A 88 0.65 -6.39 -16.79
N PRO A 89 -0.18 -7.44 -16.74
CA PRO A 89 -1.58 -7.39 -17.20
C PRO A 89 -2.37 -6.25 -16.52
N ALA A 90 -3.46 -5.82 -17.14
CA ALA A 90 -4.23 -4.66 -16.67
C ALA A 90 -4.76 -4.83 -15.23
N GLU A 91 -5.14 -6.05 -14.86
CA GLU A 91 -5.59 -6.43 -13.52
C GLU A 91 -4.47 -6.21 -12.50
N VAL A 92 -3.24 -6.60 -12.83
CA VAL A 92 -2.06 -6.45 -11.97
C VAL A 92 -1.70 -4.97 -11.80
N VAL A 93 -1.78 -4.16 -12.85
CA VAL A 93 -1.60 -2.70 -12.75
C VAL A 93 -2.63 -2.08 -11.79
N GLY A 94 -3.88 -2.55 -11.85
CA GLY A 94 -4.93 -2.15 -10.92
C GLY A 94 -4.61 -2.51 -9.47
N ASP A 95 -4.10 -3.71 -9.24
CA ASP A 95 -3.72 -4.19 -7.91
C ASP A 95 -2.49 -3.46 -7.37
N LEU A 96 -1.45 -3.23 -8.18
CA LEU A 96 -0.30 -2.40 -7.84
C LEU A 96 -0.72 -0.98 -7.41
N TYR A 97 -1.64 -0.36 -8.16
CA TYR A 97 -2.14 0.95 -7.78
C TYR A 97 -2.93 0.92 -6.45
N ARG A 98 -3.70 -0.12 -6.19
CA ARG A 98 -4.46 -0.27 -4.93
C ARG A 98 -3.56 -0.49 -3.73
N VAL A 99 -2.44 -1.20 -3.89
CA VAL A 99 -1.43 -1.37 -2.82
C VAL A 99 -0.87 -0.03 -2.32
N ARG A 100 -0.87 1.02 -3.16
CA ARG A 100 -0.52 2.40 -2.73
C ARG A 100 -1.27 2.85 -1.46
N TRP A 101 -2.51 2.37 -1.25
CA TRP A 101 -3.27 2.68 -0.03
C TRP A 101 -2.56 2.25 1.26
N GLN A 102 -1.66 1.27 1.19
CA GLN A 102 -0.86 0.84 2.35
C GLN A 102 0.02 1.97 2.89
N ILE A 103 0.49 2.87 2.02
CA ILE A 103 1.26 4.05 2.41
C ILE A 103 0.39 5.01 3.24
N GLU A 104 -0.87 5.21 2.85
CA GLU A 104 -1.81 6.04 3.60
C GLU A 104 -2.12 5.45 4.98
N LEU A 105 -2.27 4.12 5.06
CA LEU A 105 -2.44 3.41 6.34
C LEU A 105 -1.20 3.54 7.23
N LEU A 106 0.00 3.48 6.64
CA LEU A 106 1.26 3.71 7.36
C LEU A 106 1.34 5.11 7.95
N PHE A 107 1.03 6.15 7.16
CA PHE A 107 0.99 7.52 7.67
C PHE A 107 -0.08 7.71 8.76
N LYS A 108 -1.23 7.07 8.61
CA LYS A 108 -2.28 7.08 9.62
C LYS A 108 -1.80 6.45 10.93
N GLU A 109 -1.09 5.33 10.85
CA GLU A 109 -0.50 4.66 12.01
C GLU A 109 0.53 5.58 12.70
N TRP A 110 1.43 6.18 11.94
CA TRP A 110 2.43 7.10 12.48
C TRP A 110 1.79 8.28 13.22
N LYS A 111 0.76 8.89 12.63
CA LYS A 111 0.05 10.01 13.27
C LYS A 111 -0.76 9.59 14.48
N SER A 112 -1.49 8.47 14.40
CA SER A 112 -2.48 8.09 15.42
C SER A 112 -1.91 7.27 16.56
N MET A 113 -0.82 6.53 16.34
CA MET A 113 -0.29 5.57 17.31
C MET A 113 1.11 5.91 17.79
N ASN A 114 1.87 6.65 17.00
CA ASN A 114 3.21 7.08 17.37
C ASN A 114 3.30 8.60 17.63
N ASN A 115 2.17 9.31 17.63
CA ASN A 115 2.05 10.74 17.93
C ASN A 115 3.02 11.65 17.14
N LEU A 116 3.41 11.24 15.92
CA LEU A 116 4.38 11.98 15.08
C LEU A 116 3.91 13.39 14.66
N ASN A 117 2.71 13.78 15.00
CA ASN A 117 2.14 15.09 14.72
C ASN A 117 1.97 15.97 15.96
N LYS A 118 2.41 15.54 17.15
CA LYS A 118 2.24 16.25 18.40
C LYS A 118 3.55 16.22 19.19
N PHE A 119 4.19 17.38 19.30
CA PHE A 119 5.39 17.57 20.10
C PHE A 119 5.16 18.77 21.03
N ASP A 120 5.39 18.55 22.31
CA ASP A 120 5.21 19.58 23.35
C ASP A 120 6.42 20.52 23.46
N THR A 121 7.26 20.58 22.43
CA THR A 121 8.46 21.41 22.38
C THR A 121 8.60 22.06 21.01
N HIS A 122 9.19 23.26 20.99
CA HIS A 122 9.53 24.01 19.78
C HIS A 122 11.01 23.91 19.42
N HIS A 123 11.83 23.21 20.19
CA HIS A 123 13.26 23.01 19.89
C HIS A 123 13.44 22.04 18.74
N ALA A 124 13.93 22.50 17.61
CA ALA A 124 14.04 21.71 16.36
C ALA A 124 14.82 20.41 16.56
N THR A 125 15.95 20.43 17.26
CA THR A 125 16.79 19.24 17.53
C THR A 125 16.03 18.19 18.36
N ILE A 126 15.27 18.63 19.37
CA ILE A 126 14.46 17.71 20.19
C ILE A 126 13.36 17.10 19.36
N VAL A 127 12.65 17.90 18.55
CA VAL A 127 11.59 17.42 17.65
C VAL A 127 12.14 16.40 16.66
N GLU A 128 13.29 16.67 16.05
CA GLU A 128 13.95 15.75 15.13
C GLU A 128 14.30 14.42 15.81
N THR A 129 14.89 14.46 17.00
CA THR A 129 15.22 13.28 17.80
C THR A 129 13.98 12.45 18.12
N LEU A 130 12.88 13.10 18.50
CA LEU A 130 11.60 12.43 18.79
C LEU A 130 10.99 11.80 17.54
N ILE A 131 11.11 12.45 16.38
CA ILE A 131 10.68 11.88 15.09
C ILE A 131 11.46 10.60 14.79
N TRP A 132 12.78 10.64 14.83
CA TRP A 132 13.63 9.47 14.57
C TRP A 132 13.38 8.36 15.56
N GLY A 133 13.27 8.65 16.85
CA GLY A 133 12.94 7.67 17.89
C GLY A 133 11.59 7.00 17.64
N SER A 134 10.57 7.78 17.27
CA SER A 134 9.23 7.27 16.95
C SER A 134 9.22 6.39 15.69
N LEU A 135 9.96 6.77 14.65
CA LEU A 135 10.10 5.97 13.44
C LEU A 135 10.83 4.65 13.70
N LEU A 136 11.89 4.69 14.50
CA LEU A 136 12.62 3.50 14.93
C LEU A 136 11.70 2.56 15.73
N ALA A 137 10.97 3.09 16.70
CA ALA A 137 10.02 2.30 17.49
C ALA A 137 8.91 1.70 16.62
N ALA A 138 8.38 2.43 15.65
CA ALA A 138 7.38 1.92 14.71
C ALA A 138 7.94 0.77 13.86
N THR A 139 9.17 0.91 13.38
CA THR A 139 9.87 -0.12 12.59
C THR A 139 10.10 -1.38 13.41
N LEU A 140 10.60 -1.27 14.63
CA LEU A 140 10.83 -2.41 15.53
C LEU A 140 9.53 -3.12 15.91
N LYS A 141 8.46 -2.37 16.19
CA LYS A 141 7.12 -2.96 16.45
C LYS A 141 6.63 -3.78 15.26
N ARG A 142 6.76 -3.25 14.05
CA ARG A 142 6.38 -3.97 12.83
C ARG A 142 7.22 -5.22 12.60
N TRP A 143 8.51 -5.13 12.88
CA TRP A 143 9.42 -6.27 12.78
C TRP A 143 9.03 -7.39 13.75
N LEU A 144 8.73 -7.08 15.02
CA LEU A 144 8.24 -8.05 16.00
C LEU A 144 6.89 -8.65 15.60
N ILE A 145 5.96 -7.85 15.09
CA ILE A 145 4.67 -8.36 14.59
C ILE A 145 4.90 -9.34 13.43
N ASN A 146 5.79 -9.02 12.50
CA ASN A 146 6.13 -9.91 11.39
C ASN A 146 6.82 -11.21 11.89
N ALA A 147 7.74 -11.10 12.82
CA ALA A 147 8.38 -12.24 13.43
C ALA A 147 7.37 -13.17 14.16
N ALA A 148 6.38 -12.58 14.85
CA ALA A 148 5.30 -13.34 15.47
C ALA A 148 4.43 -14.04 14.42
N GLN A 149 4.13 -13.40 13.29
CA GLN A 149 3.41 -14.03 12.18
C GLN A 149 4.14 -15.26 11.65
N GLN A 150 5.44 -15.13 11.41
CA GLN A 150 6.28 -16.23 10.91
C GLN A 150 6.41 -17.37 11.93
N LYS A 151 6.68 -17.03 13.19
CA LYS A 151 6.90 -18.03 14.24
C LYS A 151 5.66 -18.87 14.54
N TYR A 152 4.48 -18.27 14.53
CA TYR A 152 3.23 -18.91 14.95
C TYR A 152 2.30 -19.26 13.77
N ASP A 153 2.71 -19.00 12.53
CA ASP A 153 1.91 -19.19 11.32
C ASP A 153 0.49 -18.58 11.45
N ARG A 154 0.44 -17.34 11.90
CA ARG A 154 -0.82 -16.62 12.16
C ARG A 154 -0.79 -15.23 11.56
N VAL A 155 -1.89 -14.86 10.93
CA VAL A 155 -2.04 -13.48 10.40
C VAL A 155 -2.40 -12.54 11.55
N ILE A 156 -1.46 -11.65 11.89
CA ILE A 156 -1.61 -10.67 12.96
C ILE A 156 -2.05 -9.34 12.37
N SER A 157 -2.95 -8.65 13.06
CA SER A 157 -3.39 -7.31 12.71
C SER A 157 -2.34 -6.30 13.15
N LEU A 158 -1.69 -5.62 12.19
CA LEU A 158 -0.76 -4.52 12.48
C LEU A 158 -1.43 -3.42 13.34
N PHE A 159 -2.68 -3.08 13.01
CA PHE A 159 -3.44 -2.10 13.77
C PHE A 159 -3.66 -2.51 15.23
N THR A 160 -4.11 -3.75 15.45
CA THR A 160 -4.35 -4.26 16.81
C THR A 160 -3.05 -4.39 17.59
N GLY A 161 -1.98 -4.90 16.96
CA GLY A 161 -0.65 -5.00 17.55
C GLY A 161 -0.08 -3.63 17.95
N ALA A 162 -0.19 -2.63 17.07
CA ALA A 162 0.26 -1.28 17.38
C ALA A 162 -0.59 -0.60 18.47
N LYS A 163 -1.91 -0.80 18.46
CA LYS A 163 -2.83 -0.26 19.48
C LYS A 163 -2.57 -0.84 20.86
N SER A 164 -2.23 -2.12 20.94
CA SER A 164 -1.92 -2.80 22.21
C SER A 164 -0.45 -2.67 22.65
N ALA A 165 0.34 -1.82 21.99
CA ALA A 165 1.76 -1.65 22.28
C ALA A 165 2.05 -1.27 23.73
N HIS A 166 1.17 -0.57 24.41
CA HIS A 166 1.32 -0.23 25.84
C HIS A 166 1.39 -1.49 26.74
N ILE A 167 0.87 -2.63 26.30
CA ILE A 167 0.88 -3.89 27.07
C ILE A 167 2.18 -4.68 26.86
N TRP A 168 2.67 -4.76 25.63
CA TRP A 168 3.77 -5.64 25.28
C TRP A 168 5.07 -4.89 24.93
N TRP A 169 4.98 -3.66 24.41
CA TRP A 169 6.16 -2.91 23.96
C TRP A 169 6.91 -2.26 25.12
N LEU A 170 6.20 -1.69 26.09
CA LEU A 170 6.85 -1.06 27.24
C LEU A 170 7.61 -2.06 28.12
N PRO A 171 7.05 -3.22 28.53
CA PRO A 171 7.80 -4.26 29.20
C PRO A 171 9.05 -4.69 28.43
N PHE A 172 8.90 -4.94 27.12
CA PHE A 172 10.00 -5.28 26.22
C PHE A 172 11.13 -4.23 26.23
N CYS A 173 10.82 -2.96 26.16
CA CYS A 173 11.81 -1.88 26.23
C CYS A 173 12.51 -1.82 27.59
N LEU A 174 11.79 -2.04 28.67
CA LEU A 174 12.35 -2.06 30.03
C LEU A 174 13.33 -3.22 30.21
N ASP A 175 13.04 -4.39 29.68
CA ASP A 175 13.91 -5.56 29.77
C ASP A 175 15.18 -5.38 28.91
N ILE A 176 15.06 -4.74 27.74
CA ILE A 176 16.26 -4.31 26.98
C ILE A 176 17.12 -3.35 27.79
N ALA A 177 16.51 -2.37 28.46
CA ALA A 177 17.23 -1.35 29.22
C ALA A 177 17.95 -1.96 30.44
N ARG A 178 17.46 -3.05 31.01
CA ARG A 178 18.09 -3.79 32.13
C ARG A 178 19.35 -4.56 31.69
N GLY A 179 19.49 -4.84 30.40
CA GLY A 179 20.74 -5.36 29.84
C GLY A 179 21.08 -6.83 30.12
N HIS A 180 20.17 -7.63 30.64
CA HIS A 180 20.38 -9.05 30.89
C HIS A 180 20.00 -9.88 29.66
N GLY A 181 20.97 -10.51 28.98
CA GLY A 181 20.74 -11.23 27.72
C GLY A 181 19.71 -12.36 27.79
N ALA A 182 19.62 -13.09 28.92
CA ALA A 182 18.60 -14.12 29.11
C ALA A 182 17.19 -13.51 29.21
N ASP A 183 17.04 -12.37 29.86
CA ASP A 183 15.77 -11.67 30.02
C ASP A 183 15.28 -11.13 28.68
N LEU A 184 16.19 -10.69 27.80
CA LEU A 184 15.85 -10.22 26.47
C LEU A 184 15.19 -11.30 25.61
N VAL A 185 15.72 -12.52 25.62
CA VAL A 185 15.13 -13.65 24.86
C VAL A 185 13.74 -13.98 25.41
N THR A 186 13.57 -13.97 26.71
CA THR A 186 12.27 -14.16 27.37
C THR A 186 11.29 -13.07 26.98
N ALA A 187 11.68 -11.79 27.09
CA ALA A 187 10.86 -10.65 26.72
C ALA A 187 10.44 -10.66 25.25
N ILE A 188 11.34 -11.04 24.31
CA ILE A 188 10.99 -11.23 22.91
C ILE A 188 9.92 -12.32 22.78
N ASN A 189 10.13 -13.48 23.40
CA ASN A 189 9.20 -14.61 23.30
C ASN A 189 7.82 -14.27 23.87
N GLU A 190 7.75 -13.56 24.98
CA GLU A 190 6.51 -13.08 25.57
C GLU A 190 5.78 -12.09 24.68
N ALA A 191 6.50 -11.12 24.09
CA ALA A 191 5.93 -10.17 23.16
C ALA A 191 5.37 -10.89 21.91
N LEU A 192 6.12 -11.84 21.33
CA LEU A 192 5.68 -12.62 20.18
C LEU A 192 4.44 -13.48 20.51
N ALA A 193 4.42 -14.12 21.68
CA ALA A 193 3.29 -14.93 22.15
C ALA A 193 2.04 -14.06 22.37
N PHE A 194 2.18 -12.91 23.01
CA PHE A 194 1.09 -11.95 23.19
C PHE A 194 0.49 -11.54 21.84
N LEU A 195 1.34 -11.14 20.90
CA LEU A 195 0.91 -10.72 19.55
C LEU A 195 0.14 -11.83 18.83
N ALA A 196 0.66 -13.07 18.88
CA ALA A 196 0.04 -14.22 18.24
C ALA A 196 -1.31 -14.60 18.86
N GLN A 197 -1.49 -14.43 20.17
CA GLN A 197 -2.71 -14.80 20.88
C GLN A 197 -3.77 -13.71 20.84
N ARG A 198 -3.39 -12.44 21.02
CA ARG A 198 -4.31 -11.32 21.25
C ARG A 198 -4.54 -10.43 20.05
N CYS A 199 -3.64 -10.44 19.07
CA CYS A 199 -3.68 -9.51 17.96
C CYS A 199 -4.01 -10.17 16.62
N GLN A 200 -4.68 -11.31 16.62
CA GLN A 200 -5.08 -12.00 15.40
C GLN A 200 -6.03 -11.16 14.54
N ARG A 201 -5.89 -11.29 13.23
CA ARG A 201 -6.76 -10.61 12.27
C ARG A 201 -8.10 -11.34 12.15
N GLN A 202 -9.18 -10.66 12.50
CA GLN A 202 -10.51 -11.28 12.62
C GLN A 202 -11.19 -11.58 11.28
N ASN A 203 -10.88 -10.86 10.18
CA ASN A 203 -11.61 -10.93 8.91
C ASN A 203 -10.77 -11.53 7.76
N LEU A 204 -10.03 -12.60 8.01
CA LEU A 204 -9.16 -13.25 7.02
C LEU A 204 -9.86 -13.64 5.72
N LYS A 205 -11.06 -14.20 5.78
CA LYS A 205 -11.81 -14.63 4.58
C LYS A 205 -12.10 -13.47 3.62
N ARG A 206 -12.46 -12.30 4.16
CA ARG A 206 -12.68 -11.09 3.34
C ARG A 206 -11.39 -10.60 2.72
N ASP A 207 -10.31 -10.61 3.49
CA ASP A 207 -9.01 -10.12 3.06
C ASP A 207 -8.37 -11.02 2.00
N GLN A 208 -8.57 -12.35 2.10
CA GLN A 208 -8.16 -13.32 1.09
C GLN A 208 -8.97 -13.20 -0.20
N LYS A 209 -10.27 -12.86 -0.12
CA LYS A 209 -11.14 -12.75 -1.28
C LYS A 209 -10.94 -11.46 -2.06
N ASN A 210 -10.81 -10.32 -1.37
CA ASN A 210 -10.83 -8.99 -1.98
C ASN A 210 -9.80 -8.01 -1.38
N GLY A 211 -8.90 -8.46 -0.51
CA GLY A 211 -7.97 -7.62 0.24
C GLY A 211 -6.56 -7.61 -0.34
N VAL A 212 -5.66 -6.99 0.43
CA VAL A 212 -4.25 -6.79 0.08
C VAL A 212 -3.52 -8.11 -0.19
N PHE A 213 -3.84 -9.19 0.53
CA PHE A 213 -3.18 -10.49 0.33
C PHE A 213 -3.45 -11.06 -1.07
N LYS A 214 -4.70 -10.97 -1.55
CA LYS A 214 -5.01 -11.38 -2.92
C LYS A 214 -4.30 -10.51 -3.96
N MET A 215 -4.23 -9.20 -3.73
CA MET A 215 -3.52 -8.28 -4.62
C MET A 215 -2.02 -8.62 -4.69
N LEU A 216 -1.38 -8.88 -3.55
CA LEU A 216 0.03 -9.27 -3.50
C LEU A 216 0.27 -10.64 -4.15
N ASP A 217 -0.62 -11.61 -3.95
CA ASP A 217 -0.54 -12.92 -4.59
C ASP A 217 -0.66 -12.82 -6.12
N ASN A 218 -1.59 -12.00 -6.63
CA ASN A 218 -1.72 -11.73 -8.06
C ASN A 218 -0.47 -11.07 -8.65
N ILE A 219 0.10 -10.10 -7.93
CA ILE A 219 1.34 -9.41 -8.34
C ILE A 219 2.49 -10.41 -8.40
N ASN A 220 2.70 -11.19 -7.35
CA ASN A 220 3.78 -12.17 -7.28
C ASN A 220 3.69 -13.23 -8.38
N LYS A 221 2.50 -13.73 -8.69
CA LYS A 221 2.27 -14.69 -9.80
C LYS A 221 2.54 -14.11 -11.17
N SER A 222 2.50 -12.79 -11.32
CA SER A 222 2.72 -12.13 -12.62
C SER A 222 4.18 -11.72 -12.83
N VAL A 223 4.96 -11.61 -11.75
CA VAL A 223 6.39 -11.22 -11.79
C VAL A 223 7.31 -12.44 -11.76
N ALA A 224 6.79 -13.60 -11.32
CA ALA A 224 7.50 -14.88 -11.37
C ALA A 224 7.46 -15.50 -12.78
#